data_e774b26eaacd2f1fc8e11643a21221c4
#
_entry.id   e774b26eaacd2f1fc8e11643a21221c4
#
_cell.length_a   1.000
_cell.length_b   1.000
_cell.length_c   1.000
_cell.angle_alpha   90.00
_cell.angle_beta   90.00
_cell.angle_gamma   90.00
#
_symmetry.space_group_name_H-M   'P 1'
#
loop_
_entity.id
_entity.type
_entity.pdbx_description
1 polymer ?
#
loop_
_entity_poly.entity_id
_entity_poly.type
_entity_poly.pdbx_seq_one_letter_code
_entity_poly.pdbx_strand_id
1 'polypeptide(L)'
;VYGLLPRLKERAQSRDKDISVSALFSQLEALRTWGLKQPADLSVVKHPVLVANGDADRMVPTTNTHDLARRLPNSQLIIYPDSGHGAIFQFHADFVPKALEFLAR
;
A
#
# COMPACT_ATOMS: atom_id res chain seq x y z
N VAL A 1 -9.47 -15.76 -5.84
CA VAL A 1 -8.54 -15.14 -6.81
C VAL A 1 -9.05 -15.29 -8.23
N TYR A 2 -9.81 -16.37 -8.56
CA TYR A 2 -10.29 -16.63 -9.93
C TYR A 2 -11.36 -15.65 -10.47
N GLY A 3 -12.01 -14.84 -9.62
CA GLY A 3 -13.05 -13.89 -10.04
C GLY A 3 -12.53 -12.48 -10.40
N LEU A 4 -11.32 -12.12 -10.04
CA LEU A 4 -10.79 -10.76 -10.26
C LEU A 4 -10.35 -10.52 -11.70
N LEU A 5 -9.62 -11.45 -12.29
CA LEU A 5 -9.07 -11.29 -13.65
C LEU A 5 -10.14 -11.14 -14.74
N PRO A 6 -11.25 -11.92 -14.76
CA PRO A 6 -12.37 -11.66 -15.66
C PRO A 6 -12.98 -10.28 -15.47
N ARG A 7 -13.19 -9.84 -14.20
CA ARG A 7 -13.78 -8.53 -13.89
C ARG A 7 -12.93 -7.35 -14.38
N LEU A 8 -11.61 -7.47 -14.38
CA LEU A 8 -10.72 -6.45 -14.94
C LEU A 8 -10.88 -6.27 -16.46
N LYS A 9 -11.42 -7.29 -17.15
CA LYS A 9 -11.66 -7.27 -18.60
C LYS A 9 -13.10 -6.91 -18.98
N GLU A 10 -14.03 -6.83 -18.03
CA GLU A 10 -15.44 -6.50 -18.28
C GLU A 10 -15.63 -5.08 -18.81
N ARG A 11 -14.77 -4.15 -18.44
CA ARG A 11 -14.85 -2.77 -18.90
C ARG A 11 -14.31 -2.66 -20.32
N ALA A 12 -15.21 -2.57 -21.31
CA ALA A 12 -14.87 -2.45 -22.72
C ALA A 12 -14.65 -0.99 -23.16
N GLN A 13 -15.37 -0.02 -22.55
CA GLN A 13 -15.25 1.41 -22.89
C GLN A 13 -14.30 2.13 -21.94
N SER A 14 -13.49 3.05 -22.49
CA SER A 14 -12.49 3.84 -21.73
C SER A 14 -11.56 2.94 -20.88
N ARG A 15 -11.23 1.76 -21.41
CA ARG A 15 -10.29 0.86 -20.77
C ARG A 15 -8.88 1.35 -20.97
N ASP A 16 -8.07 1.35 -19.91
CA ASP A 16 -6.65 1.64 -20.01
C ASP A 16 -5.96 0.58 -20.86
N LYS A 17 -4.90 0.98 -21.57
CA LYS A 17 -4.07 0.06 -22.32
C LYS A 17 -3.39 -0.93 -21.37
N ASP A 18 -3.26 -2.17 -21.81
CA ASP A 18 -2.46 -3.16 -21.08
C ASP A 18 -1.02 -2.66 -20.97
N ILE A 19 -0.37 -2.96 -19.82
CA ILE A 19 1.02 -2.59 -19.62
C ILE A 19 1.91 -3.26 -20.68
N SER A 20 2.80 -2.49 -21.31
CA SER A 20 3.78 -3.06 -22.22
C SER A 20 4.90 -3.77 -21.42
N VAL A 21 5.52 -4.77 -22.04
CA VAL A 21 6.66 -5.49 -21.43
C VAL A 21 7.80 -4.52 -21.08
N SER A 22 8.08 -3.54 -21.95
CA SER A 22 9.11 -2.52 -21.69
C SER A 22 8.77 -1.65 -20.48
N ALA A 23 7.50 -1.25 -20.33
CA ALA A 23 7.06 -0.47 -19.16
C ALA A 23 7.17 -1.29 -17.88
N LEU A 24 6.81 -2.59 -17.92
CA LEU A 24 6.98 -3.49 -16.78
C LEU A 24 8.45 -3.57 -16.35
N PHE A 25 9.37 -3.82 -17.29
CA PHE A 25 10.80 -3.88 -16.96
C PHE A 25 11.35 -2.56 -16.42
N SER A 26 10.92 -1.41 -16.98
CA SER A 26 11.31 -0.09 -16.48
C SER A 26 10.85 0.13 -15.03
N GLN A 27 9.63 -0.29 -14.69
CA GLN A 27 9.11 -0.22 -13.32
C GLN A 27 9.88 -1.13 -12.37
N LEU A 28 10.15 -2.37 -12.77
CA LEU A 28 10.93 -3.32 -11.96
C LEU A 28 12.36 -2.82 -11.71
N GLU A 29 13.01 -2.25 -12.72
CA GLU A 29 14.35 -1.66 -12.57
C GLU A 29 14.34 -0.43 -11.66
N ALA A 30 13.30 0.42 -11.74
CA ALA A 30 13.12 1.55 -10.83
C ALA A 30 12.97 1.08 -9.38
N LEU A 31 12.14 0.07 -9.13
CA LEU A 31 11.95 -0.53 -7.80
C LEU A 31 13.24 -1.15 -7.27
N ARG A 32 13.96 -1.89 -8.11
CA ARG A 32 15.25 -2.48 -7.76
C ARG A 32 16.27 -1.42 -7.39
N THR A 33 16.42 -0.40 -8.23
CA THR A 33 17.36 0.70 -7.99
C THR A 33 17.02 1.46 -6.72
N TRP A 34 15.73 1.71 -6.47
CA TRP A 34 15.28 2.34 -5.23
C TRP A 34 15.58 1.46 -4.01
N GLY A 35 15.27 0.16 -4.09
CA GLY A 35 15.45 -0.78 -2.97
C GLY A 35 16.91 -1.03 -2.57
N LEU A 36 17.86 -0.78 -3.47
CA LEU A 36 19.30 -0.89 -3.19
C LEU A 36 19.89 0.37 -2.55
N LYS A 37 19.14 1.46 -2.49
CA LYS A 37 19.61 2.71 -1.85
C LYS A 37 19.51 2.62 -0.33
N GLN A 38 20.28 3.48 0.33
CA GLN A 38 20.11 3.69 1.77
C GLN A 38 18.67 4.17 2.05
N PRO A 39 18.05 3.68 3.12
CA PRO A 39 16.72 4.13 3.51
C PRO A 39 16.66 5.64 3.67
N ALA A 40 15.61 6.27 3.12
CA ALA A 40 15.40 7.71 3.26
C ALA A 40 15.24 8.11 4.73
N ASP A 41 15.69 9.30 5.08
CA ASP A 41 15.41 9.89 6.39
C ASP A 41 13.95 10.34 6.47
N LEU A 42 13.14 9.61 7.22
CA LEU A 42 11.73 9.93 7.42
C LEU A 42 11.50 10.93 8.55
N SER A 43 12.52 11.31 9.30
CA SER A 43 12.38 12.29 10.38
C SER A 43 11.97 13.69 9.88
N VAL A 44 12.19 13.96 8.59
CA VAL A 44 11.80 15.22 7.94
C VAL A 44 10.31 15.32 7.64
N VAL A 45 9.57 14.20 7.66
CA VAL A 45 8.12 14.14 7.40
C VAL A 45 7.39 14.51 8.68
N LYS A 46 7.04 15.77 8.85
CA LYS A 46 6.38 16.28 10.07
C LYS A 46 4.84 16.18 10.04
N HIS A 47 4.28 15.97 8.86
CA HIS A 47 2.83 15.79 8.71
C HIS A 47 2.36 14.52 9.43
N PRO A 48 1.12 14.50 9.93
CA PRO A 48 0.51 13.26 10.40
C PRO A 48 0.46 12.22 9.28
N VAL A 49 0.77 10.98 9.60
CA VAL A 49 0.74 9.85 8.65
C VAL A 49 -0.05 8.70 9.24
N LEU A 50 -1.09 8.25 8.54
CA LEU A 50 -1.80 7.02 8.87
C LEU A 50 -1.15 5.86 8.13
N VAL A 51 -0.67 4.88 8.88
CA VAL A 51 -0.01 3.67 8.35
C VAL A 51 -0.90 2.48 8.64
N ALA A 52 -1.33 1.75 7.60
CA ALA A 52 -2.23 0.62 7.76
C ALA A 52 -1.81 -0.57 6.90
N ASN A 53 -1.92 -1.78 7.44
CA ASN A 53 -1.66 -3.03 6.71
C ASN A 53 -2.34 -4.23 7.39
N GLY A 54 -2.31 -5.38 6.73
CA GLY A 54 -2.63 -6.68 7.34
C GLY A 54 -1.42 -7.28 8.04
N ASP A 55 -1.65 -8.13 9.04
CA ASP A 55 -0.59 -8.80 9.81
C ASP A 55 0.12 -9.92 9.03
N ALA A 56 -0.49 -10.40 7.95
CA ALA A 56 0.01 -11.48 7.10
C ALA A 56 0.26 -11.03 5.64
N ASP A 57 0.62 -9.76 5.41
CA ASP A 57 0.93 -9.26 4.08
C ASP A 57 2.25 -9.88 3.56
N ARG A 58 2.12 -10.67 2.48
CA ARG A 58 3.25 -11.32 1.81
C ARG A 58 3.76 -10.55 0.59
N MET A 59 3.00 -9.57 0.09
CA MET A 59 3.43 -8.72 -1.03
C MET A 59 4.31 -7.56 -0.53
N VAL A 60 3.82 -6.86 0.49
CA VAL A 60 4.57 -5.82 1.20
C VAL A 60 4.64 -6.24 2.65
N PRO A 61 5.72 -6.90 3.06
CA PRO A 61 5.81 -7.51 4.39
C PRO A 61 5.43 -6.54 5.51
N THR A 62 4.59 -7.01 6.44
CA THR A 62 4.07 -6.20 7.57
C THR A 62 5.19 -5.61 8.43
N THR A 63 6.37 -6.22 8.43
CA THR A 63 7.58 -5.67 9.07
C THR A 63 7.95 -4.29 8.52
N ASN A 64 7.74 -4.05 7.21
CA ASN A 64 7.99 -2.72 6.60
C ASN A 64 7.02 -1.67 7.14
N THR A 65 5.77 -2.08 7.42
CA THR A 65 4.73 -1.21 8.00
C THR A 65 5.11 -0.77 9.40
N HIS A 66 5.61 -1.70 10.22
CA HIS A 66 6.12 -1.39 11.56
C HIS A 66 7.37 -0.50 11.51
N ASP A 67 8.30 -0.78 10.57
CA ASP A 67 9.49 0.07 10.39
C ASP A 67 9.10 1.48 9.96
N LEU A 68 8.18 1.62 9.02
CA LEU A 68 7.67 2.91 8.56
C LEU A 68 7.05 3.70 9.72
N ALA A 69 6.16 3.09 10.49
CA ALA A 69 5.51 3.74 11.63
C ALA A 69 6.53 4.17 12.70
N ARG A 70 7.55 3.35 12.96
CA ARG A 70 8.61 3.66 13.93
C ARG A 70 9.50 4.82 13.48
N ARG A 71 9.76 4.96 12.18
CA ARG A 71 10.68 5.98 11.61
C ARG A 71 10.01 7.31 11.35
N LEU A 72 8.68 7.34 11.22
CA LEU A 72 7.91 8.57 11.07
C LEU A 72 7.69 9.24 12.43
N PRO A 73 7.95 10.54 12.57
CA PRO A 73 7.84 11.24 13.87
C PRO A 73 6.40 11.44 14.34
N ASN A 74 5.43 11.40 13.43
CA ASN A 74 4.01 11.64 13.71
C ASN A 74 3.14 10.62 12.95
N SER A 75 3.14 9.37 13.40
CA SER A 75 2.40 8.30 12.75
C SER A 75 1.34 7.69 13.66
N GLN A 76 0.26 7.21 13.04
CA GLN A 76 -0.73 6.31 13.63
C GLN A 76 -0.67 4.99 12.89
N LEU A 77 -0.62 3.87 13.63
CA LEU A 77 -0.50 2.54 13.06
C LEU A 77 -1.79 1.74 13.26
N ILE A 78 -2.26 1.10 12.19
CA ILE A 78 -3.36 0.12 12.23
C ILE A 78 -2.86 -1.17 11.59
N ILE A 79 -2.91 -2.27 12.33
CA ILE A 79 -2.65 -3.61 11.81
C ILE A 79 -3.93 -4.44 11.94
N TYR A 80 -4.39 -4.99 10.82
CA TYR A 80 -5.58 -5.84 10.77
C TYR A 80 -5.20 -7.31 10.88
N PRO A 81 -5.85 -8.07 11.78
CA PRO A 81 -5.54 -9.49 11.98
C PRO A 81 -6.02 -10.34 10.79
N ASP A 82 -5.39 -11.50 10.61
CA ASP A 82 -5.74 -12.52 9.60
C ASP A 82 -5.95 -11.94 8.20
N SER A 83 -5.14 -10.95 7.82
CA SER A 83 -5.31 -10.26 6.53
C SER A 83 -3.97 -9.95 5.87
N GLY A 84 -3.99 -9.94 4.54
CA GLY A 84 -2.84 -9.66 3.70
C GLY A 84 -2.88 -8.25 3.10
N HIS A 85 -2.37 -8.12 1.87
CA HIS A 85 -2.25 -6.85 1.13
C HIS A 85 -3.57 -6.10 0.92
N GLY A 86 -4.69 -6.80 0.92
CA GLY A 86 -6.03 -6.22 0.78
C GLY A 86 -6.72 -5.87 2.10
N ALA A 87 -6.00 -5.77 3.22
CA ALA A 87 -6.57 -5.59 4.55
C ALA A 87 -7.55 -4.41 4.66
N ILE A 88 -7.21 -3.26 4.10
CA ILE A 88 -8.08 -2.07 4.13
C ILE A 88 -9.41 -2.27 3.40
N PHE A 89 -9.46 -3.15 2.39
CA PHE A 89 -10.69 -3.52 1.71
C PHE A 89 -11.47 -4.57 2.50
N GLN A 90 -10.80 -5.54 3.07
CA GLN A 90 -11.42 -6.57 3.91
C GLN A 90 -12.05 -5.94 5.16
N PHE A 91 -11.37 -4.99 5.77
CA PHE A 91 -11.80 -4.27 6.97
C PHE A 91 -12.33 -2.86 6.67
N HIS A 92 -12.88 -2.62 5.47
CA HIS A 92 -13.30 -1.29 5.03
C HIS A 92 -14.30 -0.60 5.99
N ALA A 93 -15.18 -1.37 6.63
CA ALA A 93 -16.17 -0.84 7.58
C ALA A 93 -15.51 -0.23 8.84
N ASP A 94 -14.32 -0.69 9.22
CA ASP A 94 -13.51 -0.12 10.30
C ASP A 94 -12.50 0.91 9.79
N PHE A 95 -11.84 0.60 8.67
CA PHE A 95 -10.80 1.46 8.12
C PHE A 95 -11.32 2.83 7.65
N VAL A 96 -12.43 2.85 6.89
CA VAL A 96 -12.93 4.09 6.27
C VAL A 96 -13.29 5.16 7.31
N PRO A 97 -14.06 4.87 8.38
CA PRO A 97 -14.32 5.85 9.42
C PRO A 97 -13.05 6.41 10.08
N LYS A 98 -12.08 5.55 10.39
CA LYS A 98 -10.79 5.95 10.98
C LYS A 98 -9.98 6.84 10.04
N ALA A 99 -9.96 6.51 8.74
CA ALA A 99 -9.28 7.31 7.74
C ALA A 99 -9.93 8.70 7.58
N LEU A 100 -11.26 8.76 7.57
CA LEU A 100 -11.99 10.03 7.50
C LEU A 100 -11.75 10.88 8.74
N GLU A 101 -11.79 10.31 9.94
CA GLU A 101 -11.46 11.00 11.17
C GLU A 101 -10.01 11.54 11.16
N PHE A 102 -9.07 10.72 10.69
CA PHE A 102 -7.67 11.12 10.55
C PHE A 102 -7.51 12.32 9.60
N LEU A 103 -8.19 12.31 8.45
CA LEU A 103 -8.10 13.36 7.43
C LEU A 103 -8.84 14.67 7.84
N ALA A 104 -9.74 14.61 8.81
CA ALA A 104 -10.50 15.77 9.31
C ALA A 104 -9.76 16.60 10.38
N ARG A 105 -8.55 16.20 10.76
CA ARG A 105 -7.73 16.85 11.80
C ARG A 105 -7.01 18.10 11.34
#